data_0fd6ea6cfc92115b6d87302c345e1204
#
_entry.id   0fd6ea6cfc92115b6d87302c345e1204
#
_cell.length_a   1.000
_cell.length_b   1.000
_cell.length_c   1.000
_cell.angle_alpha   90.00
_cell.angle_beta   90.00
_cell.angle_gamma   90.00
#
_symmetry.space_group_name_H-M   'P 1'
#
loop_
_entity.id
_entity.type
_entity.pdbx_description
1 polymer ?
#
loop_
_entity_poly.entity_id
_entity_poly.type
_entity_poly.pdbx_seq_one_letter_code
_entity_poly.pdbx_strand_id
1 'polypeptide(L)'
;MMNSTGHDADCLFCKLIRGTMPSFKVYEDDFAFACLDRYPITAGHTLVMPKSHHSRLVDLPFDLTAKMFDVTRRIGRAFYAMNYTGVNYFVNEGSDAGQVIFHVHCHVIPRRPSDGLDFRVRRKGLTESDMEDAAGGIREHMKHD
;
A
#
# COMPACT_ATOMS: atom_id res chain seq x y z
N MET A 1 -12.65 7.79 -17.11
CA MET A 1 -13.63 8.74 -16.54
C MET A 1 -14.10 8.25 -15.19
N MET A 2 -14.01 9.06 -14.15
CA MET A 2 -14.59 8.75 -12.85
C MET A 2 -16.11 8.85 -12.95
N ASN A 3 -16.82 7.85 -12.46
CA ASN A 3 -18.26 7.92 -12.32
C ASN A 3 -18.63 8.63 -11.00
N SER A 4 -19.92 8.93 -10.80
CA SER A 4 -20.44 9.60 -9.59
C SER A 4 -20.16 8.86 -8.27
N THR A 5 -19.62 7.65 -8.30
CA THR A 5 -19.25 6.82 -7.15
C THR A 5 -17.76 6.86 -6.82
N GLY A 6 -16.98 7.70 -7.52
CA GLY A 6 -15.52 7.78 -7.33
C GLY A 6 -14.75 6.55 -7.82
N HIS A 7 -15.33 5.77 -8.74
CA HIS A 7 -14.68 4.61 -9.36
C HIS A 7 -14.20 4.92 -10.77
N ASP A 8 -13.07 4.36 -11.15
CA ASP A 8 -12.57 4.35 -12.53
C ASP A 8 -12.99 3.03 -13.21
N ALA A 9 -13.68 3.15 -14.37
CA ALA A 9 -14.19 1.98 -15.10
C ALA A 9 -13.08 1.07 -15.64
N ASP A 10 -11.91 1.63 -15.94
CA ASP A 10 -10.78 0.90 -16.50
C ASP A 10 -9.82 0.36 -15.43
N CYS A 11 -9.92 0.86 -14.20
CA CYS A 11 -9.08 0.44 -13.10
C CYS A 11 -9.40 -1.00 -12.66
N LEU A 12 -8.36 -1.85 -12.63
CA LEU A 12 -8.45 -3.24 -12.18
C LEU A 12 -9.01 -3.34 -10.75
N PHE A 13 -8.50 -2.52 -9.82
CA PHE A 13 -8.93 -2.58 -8.43
C PHE A 13 -10.36 -2.06 -8.24
N CYS A 14 -10.79 -1.07 -8.98
CA CYS A 14 -12.20 -0.68 -9.00
C CYS A 14 -13.11 -1.83 -9.47
N LYS A 15 -12.65 -2.67 -10.40
CA LYS A 15 -13.40 -3.86 -10.85
C LYS A 15 -13.47 -4.94 -9.76
N LEU A 16 -12.37 -5.16 -9.00
CA LEU A 16 -12.37 -6.09 -7.85
C LEU A 16 -13.32 -5.59 -6.75
N ILE A 17 -13.26 -4.31 -6.41
CA ILE A 17 -14.11 -3.68 -5.39
C ILE A 17 -15.59 -3.80 -5.73
N ARG A 18 -15.95 -3.60 -6.99
CA ARG A 18 -17.34 -3.75 -7.47
C ARG A 18 -17.80 -5.20 -7.63
N GLY A 19 -16.89 -6.16 -7.51
CA GLY A 19 -17.19 -7.58 -7.71
C GLY A 19 -17.40 -7.97 -9.18
N THR A 20 -17.03 -7.11 -10.14
CA THR A 20 -17.09 -7.43 -11.58
C THR A 20 -15.92 -8.31 -12.03
N MET A 21 -14.90 -8.46 -11.16
CA MET A 21 -13.83 -9.44 -11.30
C MET A 21 -13.66 -10.23 -10.00
N PRO A 22 -13.29 -11.52 -10.07
CA PRO A 22 -13.12 -12.35 -8.89
C PRO A 22 -11.89 -11.92 -8.08
N SER A 23 -12.01 -11.95 -6.75
CA SER A 23 -10.93 -11.70 -5.81
C SER A 23 -11.00 -12.64 -4.61
N PHE A 24 -9.87 -12.88 -3.97
CA PHE A 24 -9.82 -13.54 -2.66
C PHE A 24 -9.91 -12.47 -1.58
N LYS A 25 -11.15 -12.04 -1.30
CA LYS A 25 -11.44 -10.96 -0.36
C LYS A 25 -11.05 -11.37 1.07
N VAL A 26 -10.32 -10.49 1.75
CA VAL A 26 -9.89 -10.64 3.14
C VAL A 26 -10.72 -9.75 4.07
N TYR A 27 -11.03 -8.54 3.63
CA TYR A 27 -11.78 -7.56 4.40
C TYR A 27 -12.52 -6.58 3.48
N GLU A 28 -13.64 -6.08 3.95
CA GLU A 28 -14.37 -4.98 3.31
C GLU A 28 -15.22 -4.24 4.34
N ASP A 29 -15.22 -2.92 4.27
CA ASP A 29 -16.17 -2.02 4.90
C ASP A 29 -16.62 -0.92 3.93
N ASP A 30 -17.21 0.16 4.42
CA ASP A 30 -17.69 1.26 3.56
C ASP A 30 -16.54 2.03 2.88
N PHE A 31 -15.32 1.94 3.39
CA PHE A 31 -14.19 2.80 3.00
C PHE A 31 -13.01 2.04 2.41
N ALA A 32 -12.76 0.84 2.89
CA ALA A 32 -11.59 0.05 2.56
C ALA A 32 -11.96 -1.34 2.04
N PHE A 33 -11.11 -1.86 1.17
CA PHE A 33 -11.17 -3.20 0.63
C PHE A 33 -9.80 -3.87 0.75
N ALA A 34 -9.78 -5.14 1.10
CA ALA A 34 -8.54 -5.92 1.13
C ALA A 34 -8.75 -7.29 0.49
N CYS A 35 -7.81 -7.69 -0.34
CA CYS A 35 -7.79 -9.01 -0.97
C CYS A 35 -6.36 -9.54 -1.09
N LEU A 36 -6.23 -10.85 -1.32
CA LEU A 36 -4.93 -11.43 -1.65
C LEU A 36 -4.46 -10.93 -3.01
N ASP A 37 -3.15 -10.71 -3.12
CA ASP A 37 -2.51 -10.44 -4.41
C ASP A 37 -2.65 -11.67 -5.31
N ARG A 38 -3.01 -11.47 -6.58
CA ARG A 38 -3.13 -12.52 -7.59
C ARG A 38 -1.78 -13.16 -7.92
N TYR A 39 -0.71 -12.37 -7.82
CA TYR A 39 0.68 -12.80 -8.06
C TYR A 39 1.51 -12.57 -6.80
N PRO A 40 1.26 -13.35 -5.73
CA PRO A 40 1.77 -13.04 -4.41
C PRO A 40 3.29 -13.29 -4.31
N ILE A 41 3.98 -12.44 -3.56
CA ILE A 41 5.38 -12.64 -3.19
C ILE A 41 5.51 -13.86 -2.26
N THR A 42 4.53 -14.04 -1.37
CA THR A 42 4.41 -15.21 -0.50
C THR A 42 2.95 -15.48 -0.19
N ALA A 43 2.63 -16.68 0.30
CA ALA A 43 1.28 -17.01 0.74
C ALA A 43 0.81 -16.00 1.80
N GLY A 44 -0.36 -15.42 1.57
CA GLY A 44 -0.91 -14.39 2.44
C GLY A 44 -0.57 -12.94 2.05
N HIS A 45 0.23 -12.71 0.99
CA HIS A 45 0.45 -11.36 0.47
C HIS A 45 -0.89 -10.68 0.19
N THR A 46 -1.21 -9.68 0.98
CA THR A 46 -2.49 -8.97 0.96
C THR A 46 -2.31 -7.55 0.46
N LEU A 47 -3.27 -7.07 -0.31
CA LEU A 47 -3.38 -5.68 -0.77
C LEU A 47 -4.51 -5.01 -0.01
N VAL A 48 -4.26 -3.82 0.52
CA VAL A 48 -5.27 -2.98 1.19
C VAL A 48 -5.39 -1.68 0.43
N MET A 49 -6.61 -1.31 0.06
CA MET A 49 -6.88 -0.14 -0.76
C MET A 49 -8.14 0.60 -0.31
N PRO A 50 -8.27 1.91 -0.55
CA PRO A 50 -9.53 2.62 -0.39
C PRO A 50 -10.53 2.15 -1.46
N LYS A 51 -11.82 2.17 -1.14
CA LYS A 51 -12.87 1.80 -2.11
C LYS A 51 -13.05 2.87 -3.18
N SER A 52 -12.87 4.14 -2.84
CA SER A 52 -12.82 5.24 -3.81
C SER A 52 -11.50 5.25 -4.56
N HIS A 53 -11.56 5.57 -5.85
CA HIS A 53 -10.37 5.61 -6.70
C HIS A 53 -9.50 6.83 -6.41
N HIS A 54 -8.28 6.58 -5.98
CA HIS A 54 -7.19 7.55 -5.86
C HIS A 54 -5.92 6.88 -6.37
N SER A 55 -5.20 7.54 -7.25
CA SER A 55 -3.99 6.95 -7.86
C SER A 55 -2.81 6.92 -6.89
N ARG A 56 -2.69 7.95 -6.03
CA ARG A 56 -1.50 8.17 -5.19
C ARG A 56 -1.88 8.40 -3.72
N LEU A 57 -0.96 8.06 -2.84
CA LEU A 57 -1.12 8.27 -1.39
C LEU A 57 -1.20 9.77 -1.05
N VAL A 58 -0.40 10.59 -1.74
CA VAL A 58 -0.37 12.05 -1.51
C VAL A 58 -1.71 12.74 -1.85
N ASP A 59 -2.54 12.12 -2.68
CA ASP A 59 -3.85 12.64 -3.06
C ASP A 59 -5.00 12.07 -2.20
N LEU A 60 -4.68 11.13 -1.29
CA LEU A 60 -5.69 10.47 -0.48
C LEU A 60 -6.09 11.36 0.70
N PRO A 61 -7.39 11.67 0.89
CA PRO A 61 -7.86 12.41 2.06
C PRO A 61 -7.40 11.76 3.36
N PHE A 62 -7.09 12.58 4.38
CA PHE A 62 -6.56 12.13 5.66
C PHE A 62 -7.42 11.02 6.30
N ASP A 63 -8.75 11.19 6.30
CA ASP A 63 -9.66 10.20 6.90
C ASP A 63 -9.60 8.84 6.19
N LEU A 64 -9.50 8.84 4.86
CA LEU A 64 -9.34 7.60 4.08
C LEU A 64 -7.97 6.98 4.30
N THR A 65 -6.93 7.80 4.42
CA THR A 65 -5.58 7.33 4.77
C THR A 65 -5.60 6.62 6.13
N ALA A 66 -6.20 7.25 7.14
CA ALA A 66 -6.32 6.66 8.47
C ALA A 66 -7.08 5.33 8.46
N LYS A 67 -8.19 5.23 7.73
CA LYS A 67 -9.00 4.02 7.61
C LYS A 67 -8.27 2.90 6.87
N MET A 68 -7.59 3.21 5.77
CA MET A 68 -6.78 2.25 5.02
C MET A 68 -5.67 1.67 5.90
N PHE A 69 -4.94 2.51 6.63
CA PHE A 69 -3.86 2.06 7.51
C PHE A 69 -4.37 1.36 8.77
N ASP A 70 -5.58 1.65 9.27
CA ASP A 70 -6.18 0.85 10.34
C ASP A 70 -6.44 -0.59 9.88
N VAL A 71 -7.02 -0.78 8.70
CA VAL A 71 -7.22 -2.12 8.13
C VAL A 71 -5.87 -2.82 7.90
N THR A 72 -4.88 -2.11 7.36
CA THR A 72 -3.51 -2.63 7.17
C THR A 72 -2.93 -3.15 8.48
N ARG A 73 -3.02 -2.38 9.56
CA ARG A 73 -2.56 -2.75 10.91
C ARG A 73 -3.31 -3.98 11.45
N ARG A 74 -4.63 -4.07 11.23
CA ARG A 74 -5.45 -5.21 11.67
C ARG A 74 -5.06 -6.50 10.97
N ILE A 75 -4.76 -6.45 9.66
CA ILE A 75 -4.26 -7.61 8.91
C ILE A 75 -2.90 -8.05 9.43
N GLY A 76 -1.99 -7.12 9.71
CA GLY A 76 -0.71 -7.44 10.34
C GLY A 76 -0.87 -8.14 11.69
N ARG A 77 -1.81 -7.68 12.54
CA ARG A 77 -2.13 -8.34 13.80
C ARG A 77 -2.64 -9.77 13.57
N ALA A 78 -3.46 -10.00 12.55
CA ALA A 78 -3.92 -11.34 12.18
C ALA A 78 -2.76 -12.25 11.80
N PHE A 79 -1.75 -11.75 11.07
CA PHE A 79 -0.57 -12.53 10.73
C PHE A 79 0.23 -12.95 11.98
N TYR A 80 0.41 -12.08 12.96
CA TYR A 80 1.03 -12.48 14.23
C TYR A 80 0.22 -13.56 14.96
N ALA A 81 -1.11 -13.46 14.95
CA ALA A 81 -1.99 -14.51 15.52
C ALA A 81 -1.90 -15.84 14.74
N MET A 82 -1.49 -15.82 13.47
CA MET A 82 -1.21 -17.00 12.63
C MET A 82 0.24 -17.49 12.77
N ASN A 83 0.99 -17.02 13.79
CA ASN A 83 2.38 -17.38 14.07
C ASN A 83 3.38 -16.94 12.99
N TYR A 84 3.09 -15.87 12.25
CA TYR A 84 4.13 -15.17 11.49
C TYR A 84 4.96 -14.32 12.45
N THR A 85 6.27 -14.15 12.15
CA THR A 85 7.22 -13.48 13.04
C THR A 85 7.57 -12.07 12.58
N GLY A 86 7.11 -11.67 11.40
CA GLY A 86 7.30 -10.33 10.87
C GLY A 86 6.29 -10.00 9.79
N VAL A 87 6.19 -8.71 9.46
CA VAL A 87 5.35 -8.20 8.38
C VAL A 87 6.08 -7.06 7.70
N ASN A 88 6.14 -7.08 6.36
CA ASN A 88 6.52 -5.91 5.58
C ASN A 88 5.27 -5.17 5.13
N TYR A 89 5.28 -3.87 5.32
CA TYR A 89 4.25 -2.95 4.82
C TYR A 89 4.93 -1.96 3.88
N PHE A 90 4.41 -1.80 2.67
CA PHE A 90 4.88 -0.76 1.78
C PHE A 90 3.81 -0.31 0.78
N VAL A 91 3.94 0.93 0.35
CA VAL A 91 3.15 1.54 -0.72
C VAL A 91 4.12 1.96 -1.81
N ASN A 92 3.84 1.57 -3.05
CA ASN A 92 4.57 2.05 -4.22
C ASN A 92 3.77 3.21 -4.83
N GLU A 93 4.39 4.37 -4.99
CA GLU A 93 3.77 5.53 -5.62
C GLU A 93 4.61 5.99 -6.82
N GLY A 94 3.97 5.99 -7.99
CA GLY A 94 4.65 6.29 -9.25
C GLY A 94 5.35 5.07 -9.86
N SER A 95 5.51 5.10 -11.18
CA SER A 95 6.14 4.02 -11.94
C SER A 95 7.61 3.77 -11.54
N ASP A 96 8.36 4.83 -11.23
CA ASP A 96 9.77 4.73 -10.82
C ASP A 96 9.94 4.05 -9.45
N ALA A 97 8.89 4.07 -8.61
CA ALA A 97 8.82 3.35 -7.36
C ALA A 97 8.15 1.96 -7.48
N GLY A 98 7.83 1.53 -8.71
CA GLY A 98 7.27 0.21 -8.99
C GLY A 98 5.75 0.12 -8.85
N GLN A 99 5.01 1.23 -8.87
CA GLN A 99 3.55 1.18 -8.94
C GLN A 99 3.12 0.68 -10.32
N VAL A 100 2.35 -0.40 -10.36
CA VAL A 100 1.83 -1.01 -11.59
C VAL A 100 0.35 -0.67 -11.78
N ILE A 101 -0.44 -0.75 -10.71
CA ILE A 101 -1.86 -0.40 -10.72
C ILE A 101 -2.01 0.97 -10.07
N PHE A 102 -2.51 1.95 -10.84
CA PHE A 102 -2.67 3.34 -10.39
C PHE A 102 -3.99 3.53 -9.63
N HIS A 103 -4.10 2.81 -8.56
CA HIS A 103 -5.05 2.90 -7.47
C HIS A 103 -4.24 2.63 -6.20
N VAL A 104 -4.14 3.60 -5.32
CA VAL A 104 -3.29 3.50 -4.13
C VAL A 104 -3.60 2.26 -3.32
N HIS A 105 -2.58 1.52 -2.95
CA HIS A 105 -2.72 0.31 -2.15
C HIS A 105 -1.46 0.06 -1.32
N CYS A 106 -1.68 -0.52 -0.15
CA CYS A 106 -0.62 -0.98 0.73
C CYS A 106 -0.45 -2.49 0.58
N HIS A 107 0.79 -2.91 0.33
CA HIS A 107 1.19 -4.31 0.39
C HIS A 107 1.42 -4.71 1.84
N VAL A 108 0.86 -5.85 2.24
CA VAL A 108 1.03 -6.44 3.57
C VAL A 108 1.54 -7.86 3.38
N ILE A 109 2.81 -8.07 3.70
CA ILE A 109 3.51 -9.32 3.39
C ILE A 109 3.93 -10.00 4.67
N PRO A 110 3.33 -11.16 5.01
CA PRO A 110 3.73 -11.91 6.19
C PRO A 110 5.10 -12.56 6.01
N ARG A 111 5.90 -12.57 7.07
CA ARG A 111 7.27 -13.05 7.06
C ARG A 111 7.49 -14.15 8.10
N ARG A 112 8.37 -15.09 7.75
CA ARG A 112 8.86 -16.15 8.64
C ARG A 112 10.38 -16.27 8.54
N PRO A 113 11.05 -16.83 9.55
CA PRO A 113 12.46 -17.15 9.43
C PRO A 113 12.73 -18.04 8.21
N SER A 114 13.76 -17.70 7.46
CA SER A 114 14.18 -18.47 6.28
C SER A 114 13.12 -18.61 5.17
N ASP A 115 12.25 -17.63 5.01
CA ASP A 115 11.23 -17.62 3.95
C ASP A 115 11.79 -17.34 2.54
N GLY A 116 13.09 -17.12 2.41
CA GLY A 116 13.78 -16.88 1.16
C GLY A 116 13.59 -15.48 0.57
N LEU A 117 12.87 -14.59 1.26
CA LEU A 117 12.62 -13.23 0.80
C LEU A 117 13.64 -12.26 1.36
N ASP A 118 14.22 -11.44 0.49
CA ASP A 118 15.14 -10.38 0.88
C ASP A 118 14.68 -9.03 0.32
N PHE A 119 14.23 -8.16 1.23
CA PHE A 119 13.84 -6.78 0.91
C PHE A 119 14.97 -5.78 1.25
N ARG A 120 16.17 -6.26 1.56
CA ARG A 120 17.31 -5.37 1.84
C ARG A 120 17.78 -4.72 0.54
N VAL A 121 17.77 -3.41 0.52
CA VAL A 121 18.32 -2.62 -0.58
C VAL A 121 19.75 -2.16 -0.25
N ARG A 122 20.57 -1.99 -1.28
CA ARG A 122 21.94 -1.47 -1.10
C ARG A 122 21.86 -0.04 -0.58
N ARG A 123 22.49 0.21 0.58
CA ARG A 123 22.57 1.54 1.17
C ARG A 123 23.69 2.34 0.52
N LYS A 124 23.46 3.64 0.32
CA LYS A 124 24.49 4.60 -0.10
C LYS A 124 25.10 5.23 1.14
N GLY A 125 26.44 5.39 1.15
CA GLY A 125 27.10 6.31 2.08
C GLY A 125 26.93 7.73 1.56
N LEU A 126 26.41 8.62 2.39
CA LEU A 126 26.28 10.05 2.12
C LEU A 126 27.09 10.82 3.15
N THR A 127 27.61 12.00 2.79
CA THR A 127 28.26 12.89 3.71
C THR A 127 27.26 13.57 4.64
N GLU A 128 27.71 14.12 5.77
CA GLU A 128 26.84 14.92 6.66
C GLU A 128 26.25 16.13 5.93
N SER A 129 27.03 16.76 5.03
CA SER A 129 26.56 17.86 4.20
C SER A 129 25.42 17.44 3.27
N ASP A 130 25.57 16.30 2.55
CA ASP A 130 24.51 15.77 1.68
C ASP A 130 23.22 15.47 2.48
N MET A 131 23.38 14.97 3.70
CA MET A 131 22.23 14.66 4.57
C MET A 131 21.53 15.93 5.05
N GLU A 132 22.28 16.99 5.43
CA GLU A 132 21.68 18.25 5.87
C GLU A 132 21.00 19.00 4.70
N ASP A 133 21.60 19.00 3.52
CA ASP A 133 21.00 19.58 2.31
C ASP A 133 19.68 18.89 1.95
N ALA A 134 19.66 17.56 1.99
CA ALA A 134 18.44 16.78 1.74
C ALA A 134 17.36 17.08 2.78
N ALA A 135 17.72 17.09 4.07
CA ALA A 135 16.79 17.38 5.15
C ALA A 135 16.24 18.81 5.07
N GLY A 136 17.13 19.78 4.73
CA GLY A 136 16.76 21.17 4.51
C GLY A 136 15.74 21.34 3.38
N GLY A 137 15.99 20.70 2.25
CA GLY A 137 15.07 20.71 1.11
C GLY A 137 13.69 20.13 1.45
N ILE A 138 13.64 18.99 2.16
CA ILE A 138 12.37 18.39 2.60
C ILE A 138 11.62 19.34 3.54
N ARG A 139 12.27 19.88 4.57
CA ARG A 139 11.66 20.83 5.52
C ARG A 139 11.09 22.07 4.83
N GLU A 140 11.79 22.58 3.83
CA GLU A 140 11.34 23.76 3.08
C GLU A 140 10.01 23.47 2.36
N HIS A 141 9.91 22.34 1.66
CA HIS A 141 8.74 22.01 0.85
C HIS A 141 7.55 21.47 1.68
N MET A 142 7.78 20.97 2.89
CA MET A 142 6.70 20.58 3.81
C MET A 142 5.93 21.78 4.42
N LYS A 143 6.41 23.01 4.27
CA LYS A 143 5.75 24.21 4.82
C LYS A 143 4.57 24.70 3.99
N HIS A 144 4.30 24.07 2.86
CA HIS A 144 3.31 24.53 1.87
C HIS A 144 2.07 23.63 1.77
N ASP A 145 1.84 22.75 2.74
CA ASP A 145 0.63 21.91 2.85
C ASP A 145 -0.39 22.50 3.85
#